data_25dd805a8d97f3b33df2211efa9fbdf0
#
_entry.id   25dd805a8d97f3b33df2211efa9fbdf0
#
_cell.length_a   1.000
_cell.length_b   1.000
_cell.length_c   1.000
_cell.angle_alpha   90.00
_cell.angle_beta   90.00
_cell.angle_gamma   90.00
#
_symmetry.space_group_name_H-M   'P 1'
#
loop_
_entity.id
_entity.type
_entity.pdbx_description
1 polymer ?
#
loop_
_entity_poly.entity_id
_entity_poly.type
_entity_poly.pdbx_seq_one_letter_code
_entity_poly.pdbx_strand_id
1 'polypeptide(L)'
;MSKRINYVKASPDIYKTFGGVYASLQNSGLPKDLIDLVYLRVSQINGCAYCIDMHSRDLLKAGLAVEKLVLVPVWHESGALFSPRERAALAWAETVTLVAETGVPDADYDAAAAEFNDKELADLTYAIGLMNAFNRFGVAFRPTPAAVAAAQA
;
A
#
# COMPACT_ATOMS: atom_id res chain seq x y z
N MET A 1 13.57 -1.38 -21.01
CA MET A 1 12.81 -2.48 -20.37
C MET A 1 13.76 -3.34 -19.56
N SER A 2 13.35 -3.78 -18.38
CA SER A 2 14.16 -4.69 -17.55
C SER A 2 14.31 -6.04 -18.27
N LYS A 3 15.56 -6.59 -18.30
CA LYS A 3 15.82 -7.95 -18.79
C LYS A 3 15.52 -9.03 -17.73
N ARG A 4 14.89 -8.65 -16.61
CA ARG A 4 14.59 -9.57 -15.51
C ARG A 4 13.41 -10.47 -15.85
N ILE A 5 13.33 -11.63 -15.19
CA ILE A 5 12.27 -12.60 -15.45
C ILE A 5 10.88 -12.00 -15.18
N ASN A 6 9.88 -12.52 -15.88
CA ASN A 6 8.49 -12.27 -15.54
C ASN A 6 8.09 -13.29 -14.45
N TYR A 7 8.11 -12.86 -13.20
CA TYR A 7 7.84 -13.70 -12.04
C TYR A 7 6.41 -14.27 -12.01
N VAL A 8 5.43 -13.56 -12.60
CA VAL A 8 4.05 -14.02 -12.72
C VAL A 8 3.97 -15.25 -13.62
N LYS A 9 4.66 -15.20 -14.79
CA LYS A 9 4.72 -16.33 -15.71
C LYS A 9 5.59 -17.47 -15.20
N ALA A 10 6.62 -17.16 -14.43
CA ALA A 10 7.56 -18.15 -13.89
C ALA A 10 6.94 -18.97 -12.73
N SER A 11 6.04 -18.37 -11.93
CA SER A 11 5.39 -19.02 -10.78
C SER A 11 3.90 -18.62 -10.69
N PRO A 12 3.06 -19.07 -11.63
CA PRO A 12 1.68 -18.62 -11.73
C PRO A 12 0.81 -19.04 -10.55
N ASP A 13 1.03 -20.23 -9.99
CA ASP A 13 0.21 -20.76 -8.88
C ASP A 13 0.44 -19.97 -7.59
N ILE A 14 1.69 -19.66 -7.27
CA ILE A 14 2.02 -18.83 -6.09
C ILE A 14 1.47 -17.41 -6.29
N TYR A 15 1.65 -16.83 -7.48
CA TYR A 15 1.09 -15.51 -7.77
C TYR A 15 -0.44 -15.46 -7.62
N LYS A 16 -1.14 -16.52 -8.10
CA LYS A 16 -2.59 -16.66 -7.96
C LYS A 16 -3.02 -16.69 -6.48
N THR A 17 -2.26 -17.41 -5.63
CA THR A 17 -2.53 -17.48 -4.18
C THR A 17 -2.43 -16.10 -3.53
N PHE A 18 -1.37 -15.32 -3.84
CA PHE A 18 -1.25 -13.94 -3.40
C PHE A 18 -2.42 -13.06 -3.89
N GLY A 19 -2.84 -13.25 -5.15
CA GLY A 19 -4.03 -12.59 -5.70
C GLY A 19 -5.31 -12.93 -4.93
N GLY A 20 -5.43 -14.17 -4.42
CA GLY A 20 -6.54 -14.60 -3.56
C GLY A 20 -6.57 -13.85 -2.23
N VAL A 21 -5.42 -13.65 -1.59
CA VAL A 21 -5.31 -12.85 -0.36
C VAL A 21 -5.72 -11.39 -0.64
N TYR A 22 -5.23 -10.81 -1.74
CA TYR A 22 -5.62 -9.46 -2.16
C TYR A 22 -7.14 -9.34 -2.33
N ALA A 23 -7.78 -10.29 -3.04
CA ALA A 23 -9.23 -10.29 -3.23
C ALA A 23 -10.00 -10.42 -1.91
N SER A 24 -9.52 -11.21 -0.96
CA SER A 24 -10.12 -11.34 0.37
C SER A 24 -10.05 -10.02 1.13
N LEU A 25 -8.94 -9.31 1.08
CA LEU A 25 -8.77 -8.01 1.72
C LEU A 25 -9.68 -6.93 1.12
N GLN A 26 -9.90 -6.94 -0.20
CA GLN A 26 -10.86 -6.04 -0.85
C GLN A 26 -12.32 -6.27 -0.40
N ASN A 27 -12.61 -7.42 0.19
CA ASN A 27 -13.93 -7.80 0.73
C ASN A 27 -13.94 -7.88 2.29
N SER A 28 -12.92 -7.36 2.96
CA SER A 28 -12.76 -7.46 4.42
C SER A 28 -13.77 -6.60 5.21
N GLY A 29 -14.31 -5.56 4.58
CA GLY A 29 -15.16 -4.54 5.19
C GLY A 29 -14.43 -3.23 5.45
N LEU A 30 -13.09 -3.18 5.32
CA LEU A 30 -12.36 -1.91 5.29
C LEU A 30 -12.71 -1.13 4.00
N PRO A 31 -12.86 0.21 4.07
CA PRO A 31 -13.04 1.02 2.88
C PRO A 31 -11.92 0.79 1.86
N LYS A 32 -12.29 0.56 0.60
CA LYS A 32 -11.33 0.26 -0.45
C LYS A 32 -10.32 1.40 -0.67
N ASP A 33 -10.77 2.62 -0.61
CA ASP A 33 -9.94 3.82 -0.73
C ASP A 33 -8.92 3.94 0.42
N LEU A 34 -9.28 3.52 1.63
CA LEU A 34 -8.36 3.44 2.76
C LEU A 34 -7.27 2.38 2.52
N ILE A 35 -7.65 1.20 2.02
CA ILE A 35 -6.70 0.14 1.68
C ILE A 35 -5.74 0.62 0.58
N ASP A 36 -6.26 1.24 -0.47
CA ASP A 36 -5.45 1.75 -1.59
C ASP A 36 -4.51 2.89 -1.13
N LEU A 37 -4.96 3.73 -0.19
CA LEU A 37 -4.14 4.78 0.43
C LEU A 37 -2.95 4.19 1.20
N VAL A 38 -3.20 3.14 2.00
CA VAL A 38 -2.17 2.40 2.73
C VAL A 38 -1.22 1.70 1.76
N TYR A 39 -1.74 1.06 0.71
CA TYR A 39 -0.92 0.43 -0.33
C TYR A 39 0.00 1.43 -1.02
N LEU A 40 -0.50 2.63 -1.33
CA LEU A 40 0.32 3.70 -1.89
C LEU A 40 1.44 4.09 -0.92
N ARG A 41 1.12 4.32 0.37
CA ARG A 41 2.14 4.72 1.35
C ARG A 41 3.23 3.66 1.54
N VAL A 42 2.85 2.40 1.73
CA VAL A 42 3.80 1.27 1.82
C VAL A 42 4.70 1.21 0.57
N SER A 43 4.12 1.43 -0.61
CA SER A 43 4.85 1.41 -1.88
C SER A 43 5.83 2.58 -2.02
N GLN A 44 5.50 3.76 -1.47
CA GLN A 44 6.38 4.92 -1.43
C GLN A 44 7.58 4.66 -0.50
N ILE A 45 7.35 4.09 0.68
CA ILE A 45 8.41 3.73 1.63
C ILE A 45 9.38 2.72 0.99
N ASN A 46 8.85 1.70 0.33
CA ASN A 46 9.64 0.64 -0.31
C ASN A 46 10.21 1.04 -1.69
N GLY A 47 9.84 2.19 -2.26
CA GLY A 47 10.34 2.65 -3.56
C GLY A 47 9.90 1.81 -4.75
N CYS A 48 8.68 1.24 -4.73
CA CYS A 48 8.14 0.42 -5.81
C CYS A 48 7.42 1.29 -6.87
N ALA A 49 8.13 1.70 -7.93
CA ALA A 49 7.57 2.56 -8.97
C ALA A 49 6.30 2.00 -9.63
N TYR A 50 6.27 0.69 -9.92
CA TYR A 50 5.10 0.01 -10.48
C TYR A 50 3.88 0.12 -9.56
N CYS A 51 4.08 -0.14 -8.27
CA CYS A 51 3.00 -0.13 -7.28
C CYS A 51 2.51 1.31 -7.02
N ILE A 52 3.43 2.28 -6.95
CA ILE A 52 3.08 3.71 -6.80
C ILE A 52 2.21 4.16 -7.97
N ASP A 53 2.62 3.90 -9.22
CA ASP A 53 1.84 4.24 -10.41
C ASP A 53 0.45 3.60 -10.38
N MET A 54 0.37 2.31 -10.03
CA MET A 54 -0.90 1.57 -9.99
C MET A 54 -1.86 2.13 -8.95
N HIS A 55 -1.44 2.22 -7.68
CA HIS A 55 -2.31 2.67 -6.58
C HIS A 55 -2.66 4.15 -6.67
N SER A 56 -1.76 4.99 -7.20
CA SER A 56 -2.08 6.39 -7.50
C SER A 56 -3.22 6.51 -8.52
N ARG A 57 -3.19 5.70 -9.59
CA ARG A 57 -4.27 5.68 -10.58
C ARG A 57 -5.58 5.16 -10.02
N ASP A 58 -5.53 4.13 -9.17
CA ASP A 58 -6.73 3.56 -8.57
C ASP A 58 -7.40 4.57 -7.62
N LEU A 59 -6.62 5.29 -6.81
CA LEU A 59 -7.12 6.36 -5.95
C LEU A 59 -7.70 7.53 -6.75
N LEU A 60 -7.05 7.97 -7.83
CA LEU A 60 -7.59 9.01 -8.71
C LEU A 60 -8.90 8.58 -9.37
N LYS A 61 -8.99 7.34 -9.84
CA LYS A 61 -10.25 6.77 -10.38
C LYS A 61 -11.35 6.68 -9.33
N ALA A 62 -11.00 6.46 -8.07
CA ALA A 62 -11.93 6.47 -6.95
C ALA A 62 -12.35 7.89 -6.53
N GLY A 63 -11.79 8.94 -7.15
CA GLY A 63 -12.15 10.33 -6.88
C GLY A 63 -11.29 11.03 -5.84
N LEU A 64 -10.15 10.44 -5.43
CA LEU A 64 -9.22 11.12 -4.55
C LEU A 64 -8.69 12.39 -5.23
N ALA A 65 -8.75 13.53 -4.51
CA ALA A 65 -8.20 14.79 -5.01
C ALA A 65 -6.67 14.70 -5.19
N VAL A 66 -6.19 15.29 -6.28
CA VAL A 66 -4.74 15.29 -6.61
C VAL A 66 -3.91 15.94 -5.50
N GLU A 67 -4.45 16.98 -4.86
CA GLU A 67 -3.82 17.69 -3.73
C GLU A 67 -3.60 16.76 -2.54
N LYS A 68 -4.55 15.86 -2.27
CA LYS A 68 -4.42 14.85 -1.23
C LYS A 68 -3.41 13.76 -1.62
N LEU A 69 -3.47 13.30 -2.87
CA LEU A 69 -2.57 12.27 -3.40
C LEU A 69 -1.10 12.68 -3.28
N VAL A 70 -0.76 13.92 -3.67
CA VAL A 70 0.64 14.40 -3.66
C VAL A 70 1.19 14.62 -2.26
N LEU A 71 0.33 14.78 -1.25
CA LEU A 71 0.71 14.97 0.14
C LEU A 71 0.77 13.68 0.97
N VAL A 72 0.43 12.53 0.38
CA VAL A 72 0.56 11.22 1.09
C VAL A 72 1.96 10.99 1.68
N PRO A 73 3.07 11.31 0.99
CA PRO A 73 4.41 11.09 1.57
C PRO A 73 4.72 11.92 2.81
N VAL A 74 4.04 13.05 2.96
CA VAL A 74 4.21 14.05 4.03
C VAL A 74 2.90 14.33 4.77
N TRP A 75 2.05 13.33 4.87
CA TRP A 75 0.71 13.42 5.46
C TRP A 75 0.70 14.02 6.88
N HIS A 76 1.79 13.85 7.64
CA HIS A 76 1.93 14.40 8.99
C HIS A 76 1.77 15.93 9.01
N GLU A 77 2.25 16.61 7.96
CA GLU A 77 2.23 18.07 7.82
C GLU A 77 0.95 18.57 7.13
N SER A 78 0.04 17.68 6.72
CA SER A 78 -1.11 18.00 5.87
C SER A 78 -2.38 18.40 6.65
N GLY A 79 -2.27 18.68 7.96
CA GLY A 79 -3.37 19.16 8.78
C GLY A 79 -4.61 18.24 8.73
N ALA A 80 -5.78 18.83 8.50
CA ALA A 80 -7.07 18.12 8.45
C ALA A 80 -7.40 17.50 7.07
N LEU A 81 -6.45 17.50 6.12
CA LEU A 81 -6.67 16.92 4.79
C LEU A 81 -6.89 15.39 4.86
N PHE A 82 -6.25 14.74 5.81
CA PHE A 82 -6.48 13.32 6.13
C PHE A 82 -7.30 13.22 7.41
N SER A 83 -8.37 12.40 7.37
CA SER A 83 -9.21 12.13 8.54
C SER A 83 -8.41 11.46 9.66
N PRO A 84 -8.87 11.47 10.92
CA PRO A 84 -8.21 10.76 12.02
C PRO A 84 -7.95 9.28 11.67
N ARG A 85 -8.93 8.61 11.09
CA ARG A 85 -8.82 7.19 10.69
C ARG A 85 -7.77 6.95 9.58
N GLU A 86 -7.69 7.85 8.59
CA GLU A 86 -6.66 7.77 7.55
C GLU A 86 -5.26 8.03 8.13
N ARG A 87 -5.14 9.00 9.03
CA ARG A 87 -3.88 9.30 9.71
C ARG A 87 -3.40 8.11 10.54
N ALA A 88 -4.29 7.47 11.28
CA ALA A 88 -3.98 6.25 12.04
C ALA A 88 -3.55 5.09 11.13
N ALA A 89 -4.24 4.90 9.99
CA ALA A 89 -3.87 3.88 9.01
C ALA A 89 -2.49 4.14 8.38
N LEU A 90 -2.17 5.40 8.05
CA LEU A 90 -0.88 5.78 7.47
C LEU A 90 0.25 5.63 8.50
N ALA A 91 0.06 6.05 9.75
CA ALA A 91 1.02 5.84 10.83
C ALA A 91 1.29 4.34 11.07
N TRP A 92 0.21 3.54 11.13
CA TRP A 92 0.33 2.09 11.28
C TRP A 92 1.05 1.44 10.10
N ALA A 93 0.79 1.91 8.88
CA ALA A 93 1.48 1.44 7.69
C ALA A 93 3.00 1.72 7.74
N GLU A 94 3.40 2.89 8.25
CA GLU A 94 4.80 3.26 8.39
C GLU A 94 5.51 2.39 9.42
N THR A 95 4.98 2.31 10.65
CA THR A 95 5.63 1.56 11.72
C THR A 95 5.74 0.07 11.40
N VAL A 96 4.70 -0.55 10.82
CA VAL A 96 4.71 -1.97 10.42
C VAL A 96 5.62 -2.21 9.21
N THR A 97 5.67 -1.29 8.23
CA THR A 97 6.55 -1.43 7.07
C THR A 97 8.02 -1.36 7.48
N LEU A 98 8.36 -0.49 8.42
CA LEU A 98 9.69 -0.27 8.95
C LEU A 98 9.96 -1.10 10.21
N VAL A 99 9.34 -2.26 10.34
CA VAL A 99 9.35 -3.10 11.55
C VAL A 99 10.76 -3.40 12.09
N ALA A 100 11.74 -3.53 11.22
CA ALA A 100 13.14 -3.76 11.61
C ALA A 100 13.78 -2.55 12.33
N GLU A 101 13.23 -1.35 12.13
CA GLU A 101 13.71 -0.09 12.70
C GLU A 101 12.87 0.31 13.91
N THR A 102 11.56 0.18 13.80
CA THR A 102 10.59 0.66 14.80
C THR A 102 10.34 -0.34 15.92
N GLY A 103 10.38 -1.64 15.63
CA GLY A 103 9.95 -2.69 16.56
C GLY A 103 8.46 -2.62 16.91
N VAL A 104 7.68 -1.75 16.24
CA VAL A 104 6.23 -1.53 16.48
C VAL A 104 5.96 -1.26 17.98
N PRO A 105 6.24 -0.05 18.49
CA PRO A 105 6.03 0.29 19.90
C PRO A 105 4.55 0.20 20.30
N ASP A 106 4.28 -0.10 21.58
CA ASP A 106 2.91 -0.16 22.13
C ASP A 106 2.13 1.13 21.88
N ALA A 107 2.78 2.29 21.92
CA ALA A 107 2.14 3.58 21.63
C ALA A 107 1.59 3.67 20.19
N ASP A 108 2.27 3.09 19.20
CA ASP A 108 1.80 3.06 17.82
C ASP A 108 0.62 2.09 17.66
N TYR A 109 0.69 0.94 18.39
CA TYR A 109 -0.41 0.00 18.44
C TYR A 109 -1.66 0.62 19.07
N ASP A 110 -1.52 1.27 20.23
CA ASP A 110 -2.62 1.90 20.94
C ASP A 110 -3.29 3.01 20.10
N ALA A 111 -2.48 3.80 19.38
CA ALA A 111 -2.99 4.83 18.49
C ALA A 111 -3.80 4.23 17.32
N ALA A 112 -3.37 3.11 16.75
CA ALA A 112 -4.11 2.41 15.72
C ALA A 112 -5.38 1.75 16.30
N ALA A 113 -5.29 1.08 17.44
CA ALA A 113 -6.42 0.43 18.12
C ALA A 113 -7.51 1.42 18.58
N ALA A 114 -7.19 2.69 18.75
CA ALA A 114 -8.18 3.72 19.02
C ALA A 114 -9.13 4.01 17.84
N GLU A 115 -8.69 3.75 16.60
CA GLU A 115 -9.43 4.04 15.36
C GLU A 115 -9.97 2.79 14.66
N PHE A 116 -9.43 1.60 14.97
CA PHE A 116 -9.77 0.33 14.34
C PHE A 116 -10.12 -0.72 15.40
N ASN A 117 -11.20 -1.47 15.19
CA ASN A 117 -11.46 -2.65 16.01
C ASN A 117 -10.47 -3.79 15.67
N ASP A 118 -10.45 -4.85 16.48
CA ASP A 118 -9.50 -5.96 16.35
C ASP A 118 -9.47 -6.58 14.95
N LYS A 119 -10.65 -6.79 14.35
CA LYS A 119 -10.75 -7.34 12.99
C LYS A 119 -10.18 -6.38 11.96
N GLU A 120 -10.55 -5.11 12.03
CA GLU A 120 -10.09 -4.08 11.08
C GLU A 120 -8.59 -3.87 11.18
N LEU A 121 -8.05 -3.85 12.40
CA LEU A 121 -6.61 -3.70 12.63
C LEU A 121 -5.82 -4.91 12.12
N ALA A 122 -6.36 -6.11 12.32
CA ALA A 122 -5.77 -7.34 11.77
C ALA A 122 -5.78 -7.31 10.23
N ASP A 123 -6.93 -6.99 9.61
CA ASP A 123 -7.06 -6.91 8.15
C ASP A 123 -6.14 -5.83 7.56
N LEU A 124 -6.03 -4.68 8.22
CA LEU A 124 -5.11 -3.60 7.83
C LEU A 124 -3.65 -4.06 7.89
N THR A 125 -3.29 -4.80 8.94
CA THR A 125 -1.93 -5.36 9.10
C THR A 125 -1.64 -6.42 8.04
N TYR A 126 -2.61 -7.29 7.70
CA TYR A 126 -2.48 -8.21 6.57
C TYR A 126 -2.31 -7.48 5.25
N ALA A 127 -3.05 -6.39 5.03
CA ALA A 127 -2.92 -5.57 3.83
C ALA A 127 -1.51 -4.96 3.71
N ILE A 128 -0.98 -4.41 4.79
CA ILE A 128 0.39 -3.87 4.84
C ILE A 128 1.42 -4.96 4.55
N GLY A 129 1.30 -6.13 5.20
CA GLY A 129 2.19 -7.28 4.98
C GLY A 129 2.18 -7.77 3.53
N LEU A 130 0.97 -7.89 2.95
CA LEU A 130 0.80 -8.28 1.54
C LEU A 130 1.46 -7.27 0.59
N MET A 131 1.24 -5.97 0.81
CA MET A 131 1.82 -4.93 -0.03
C MET A 131 3.34 -4.90 0.10
N ASN A 132 3.88 -5.08 1.29
CA ASN A 132 5.33 -5.25 1.50
C ASN A 132 5.89 -6.42 0.67
N ALA A 133 5.17 -7.54 0.59
CA ALA A 133 5.56 -8.68 -0.24
C ALA A 133 5.52 -8.33 -1.74
N PHE A 134 4.43 -7.72 -2.23
CA PHE A 134 4.32 -7.28 -3.64
C PHE A 134 5.37 -6.23 -4.02
N ASN A 135 5.69 -5.30 -3.13
CA ASN A 135 6.75 -4.32 -3.39
C ASN A 135 8.11 -4.99 -3.59
N ARG A 136 8.42 -6.08 -2.86
CA ARG A 136 9.66 -6.84 -3.06
C ARG A 136 9.72 -7.45 -4.46
N PHE A 137 8.62 -7.98 -4.98
CA PHE A 137 8.55 -8.47 -6.36
C PHE A 137 8.68 -7.30 -7.35
N GLY A 138 7.97 -6.19 -7.11
CA GLY A 138 8.03 -5.00 -7.96
C GLY A 138 9.44 -4.42 -8.06
N VAL A 139 10.14 -4.27 -6.95
CA VAL A 139 11.51 -3.75 -6.90
C VAL A 139 12.51 -4.78 -7.43
N ALA A 140 12.36 -6.08 -7.08
CA ALA A 140 13.28 -7.13 -7.51
C ALA A 140 13.19 -7.41 -9.03
N PHE A 141 11.99 -7.41 -9.60
CA PHE A 141 11.79 -7.82 -11.00
C PHE A 141 11.50 -6.65 -11.95
N ARG A 142 11.24 -5.45 -11.44
CA ARG A 142 11.08 -4.19 -12.20
C ARG A 142 10.09 -4.28 -13.36
N PRO A 143 8.83 -4.68 -13.13
CA PRO A 143 7.81 -4.56 -14.16
C PRO A 143 7.66 -3.08 -14.55
N THR A 144 7.37 -2.84 -15.84
CA THR A 144 7.26 -1.47 -16.35
C THR A 144 5.96 -0.83 -15.83
N PRO A 145 6.03 0.34 -15.14
CA PRO A 145 4.82 1.08 -14.77
C PRO A 145 4.03 1.50 -16.01
N ALA A 146 2.70 1.59 -15.89
CA ALA A 146 1.84 1.94 -17.03
C ALA A 146 2.12 3.35 -17.55
N ALA A 147 2.45 4.31 -16.67
CA ALA A 147 2.86 5.64 -17.07
C ALA A 147 4.13 5.64 -17.96
N VAL A 148 5.12 4.81 -17.61
CA VAL A 148 6.35 4.68 -18.38
C VAL A 148 6.08 3.99 -19.72
N ALA A 149 5.22 2.98 -19.76
CA ALA A 149 4.84 2.31 -21.01
C ALA A 149 4.11 3.28 -21.96
N ALA A 150 3.20 4.12 -21.45
CA ALA A 150 2.49 5.11 -22.23
C ALA A 150 3.41 6.22 -22.80
N ALA A 151 4.46 6.61 -22.07
CA ALA A 151 5.42 7.60 -22.53
C ALA A 151 6.41 7.07 -23.59
N GLN A 152 6.45 5.77 -23.82
CA GLN A 152 7.33 5.10 -24.80
C GLN A 152 6.57 4.63 -26.05
N ALA A 153 5.26 4.79 -26.09
CA ALA A 153 4.38 4.44 -27.21
C ALA A 153 4.21 5.60 -28.20
#